data_7c063a74a9b56f60a2b495d6e5edbf6d
#
_entry.id   7c063a74a9b56f60a2b495d6e5edbf6d
#
_cell.length_a   1.000
_cell.length_b   1.000
_cell.length_c   1.000
_cell.angle_alpha   90.00
_cell.angle_beta   90.00
_cell.angle_gamma   90.00
#
_symmetry.space_group_name_H-M   'P 1'
#
loop_
_entity.id
_entity.type
_entity.pdbx_description
1 polymer ?
#
loop_
_entity_poly.entity_id
_entity_poly.type
_entity_poly.pdbx_seq_one_letter_code
_entity_poly.pdbx_strand_id
1 'polypeptide(L)'
;NQNSLKEIFMIGVRNPQGMALSPQGEIFITNHGAKGGDFLGKIKGGENYGWDKIGWGGTNYSGTKIGDGESFSEKFKSPILSWVPSIAPSDLVFYSGEEFLDWNGDILITSLKYKFLLKLEIDKGEIIDKEIIFKDEIGRLRDVDINSKGEIFIITDEKKSAIWKLKSNTN
;
A
#
# COMPACT_ATOMS: atom_id res chain seq x y z
N ASN A 1 -12.42 -21.62 9.37
CA ASN A 1 -13.55 -21.98 8.48
C ASN A 1 -13.29 -23.39 7.94
N GLN A 2 -14.05 -24.42 8.40
CA GLN A 2 -13.84 -25.82 8.01
C GLN A 2 -14.04 -26.09 6.49
N ASN A 3 -14.54 -25.12 5.74
CA ASN A 3 -14.85 -25.21 4.32
C ASN A 3 -13.97 -24.33 3.41
N SER A 4 -12.94 -23.66 3.94
CA SER A 4 -12.01 -22.91 3.08
C SER A 4 -10.98 -23.86 2.46
N LEU A 5 -10.59 -23.58 1.21
CA LEU A 5 -9.45 -24.24 0.59
C LEU A 5 -8.21 -23.98 1.45
N LYS A 6 -7.39 -25.01 1.69
CA LYS A 6 -6.19 -24.92 2.54
C LYS A 6 -5.15 -23.94 2.01
N GLU A 7 -5.20 -23.66 0.72
CA GLU A 7 -4.31 -22.76 -0.01
C GLU A 7 -4.68 -21.28 0.14
N ILE A 8 -5.90 -20.97 0.62
CA ILE A 8 -6.31 -19.57 0.86
C ILE A 8 -5.70 -19.10 2.17
N PHE A 9 -4.74 -18.16 2.07
CA PHE A 9 -4.04 -17.61 3.22
C PHE A 9 -4.92 -16.65 4.04
N MET A 10 -5.63 -15.72 3.37
CA MET A 10 -6.53 -14.72 3.98
C MET A 10 -7.62 -14.32 2.97
N ILE A 11 -8.66 -13.64 3.45
CA ILE A 11 -9.79 -13.20 2.63
C ILE A 11 -10.21 -11.76 2.94
N GLY A 12 -11.23 -11.27 2.22
CA GLY A 12 -11.86 -9.95 2.50
C GLY A 12 -11.10 -8.77 1.94
N VAL A 13 -10.29 -8.97 0.93
CA VAL A 13 -9.69 -7.91 0.11
C VAL A 13 -10.46 -7.76 -1.20
N ARG A 14 -10.50 -6.53 -1.74
CA ARG A 14 -11.19 -6.25 -3.00
C ARG A 14 -10.27 -6.41 -4.21
N ASN A 15 -9.16 -5.70 -4.20
CA ASN A 15 -8.21 -5.63 -5.30
C ASN A 15 -6.81 -5.33 -4.73
N PRO A 16 -6.13 -6.34 -4.18
CA PRO A 16 -4.76 -6.19 -3.69
C PRO A 16 -3.82 -5.89 -4.86
N GLN A 17 -2.84 -5.04 -4.62
CA GLN A 17 -1.87 -4.57 -5.62
C GLN A 17 -0.45 -4.96 -5.21
N GLY A 18 0.18 -4.22 -4.31
CA GLY A 18 1.52 -4.51 -3.83
C GLY A 18 1.52 -5.47 -2.65
N MET A 19 2.62 -6.23 -2.52
CA MET A 19 2.89 -7.11 -1.37
C MET A 19 4.38 -7.09 -1.05
N ALA A 20 4.73 -6.86 0.22
CA ALA A 20 6.12 -6.87 0.67
C ALA A 20 6.28 -7.59 2.02
N LEU A 21 7.49 -8.06 2.26
CA LEU A 21 7.91 -8.57 3.57
C LEU A 21 8.62 -7.46 4.34
N SER A 22 8.21 -7.25 5.59
CA SER A 22 8.97 -6.38 6.49
C SER A 22 10.34 -7.00 6.84
N PRO A 23 11.29 -6.23 7.40
CA PRO A 23 12.54 -6.78 7.90
C PRO A 23 12.36 -7.90 8.95
N GLN A 24 11.19 -7.94 9.61
CA GLN A 24 10.81 -8.97 10.59
C GLN A 24 10.10 -10.17 9.96
N GLY A 25 9.95 -10.21 8.63
CA GLY A 25 9.27 -11.28 7.90
C GLY A 25 7.74 -11.22 7.93
N GLU A 26 7.17 -10.09 8.34
CA GLU A 26 5.72 -9.87 8.33
C GLU A 26 5.24 -9.46 6.94
N ILE A 27 4.06 -9.91 6.53
CA ILE A 27 3.52 -9.65 5.20
C ILE A 27 2.64 -8.40 5.23
N PHE A 28 2.94 -7.45 4.34
CA PHE A 28 2.14 -6.24 4.13
C PHE A 28 1.57 -6.23 2.71
N ILE A 29 0.37 -5.66 2.58
CA ILE A 29 -0.27 -5.48 1.28
C ILE A 29 -0.85 -4.07 1.14
N THR A 30 -0.88 -3.56 -0.09
CA THR A 30 -1.78 -2.48 -0.48
C THR A 30 -3.01 -3.05 -1.16
N ASN A 31 -4.16 -2.40 -0.97
CA ASN A 31 -5.42 -2.84 -1.57
C ASN A 31 -6.23 -1.64 -2.03
N HIS A 32 -6.81 -1.73 -3.23
CA HIS A 32 -7.78 -0.76 -3.71
C HIS A 32 -9.17 -1.01 -3.15
N GLY A 33 -9.75 0.01 -2.52
CA GLY A 33 -11.19 0.12 -2.33
C GLY A 33 -11.93 0.37 -3.65
N ALA A 34 -13.19 0.78 -3.58
CA ALA A 34 -13.91 1.22 -4.78
C ALA A 34 -13.71 2.74 -4.97
N LYS A 35 -14.51 3.57 -4.31
CA LYS A 35 -14.33 5.03 -4.27
C LYS A 35 -13.88 5.45 -2.88
N GLY A 36 -12.57 5.39 -2.61
CA GLY A 36 -11.99 5.45 -1.27
C GLY A 36 -11.95 4.08 -0.59
N GLY A 37 -11.37 4.04 0.61
CA GLY A 37 -11.17 2.80 1.36
C GLY A 37 -10.03 1.93 0.81
N ASP A 38 -9.12 2.52 0.04
CA ASP A 38 -7.81 1.91 -0.21
C ASP A 38 -7.09 1.74 1.11
N PHE A 39 -6.27 0.72 1.25
CA PHE A 39 -5.61 0.51 2.53
C PHE A 39 -4.22 -0.14 2.43
N LEU A 40 -3.44 0.07 3.48
CA LEU A 40 -2.27 -0.70 3.86
C LEU A 40 -2.68 -1.67 4.95
N GLY A 41 -2.45 -2.96 4.74
CA GLY A 41 -2.75 -4.02 5.69
C GLY A 41 -1.52 -4.86 6.02
N LYS A 42 -1.39 -5.27 7.30
CA LYS A 42 -0.46 -6.29 7.75
C LYS A 42 -1.24 -7.58 7.91
N ILE A 43 -0.96 -8.57 7.08
CA ILE A 43 -1.78 -9.78 6.95
C ILE A 43 -1.18 -10.98 7.67
N LYS A 44 -2.06 -11.82 8.21
CA LYS A 44 -1.74 -13.13 8.80
C LYS A 44 -2.68 -14.19 8.28
N GLY A 45 -2.26 -15.44 8.38
CA GLY A 45 -3.09 -16.57 7.98
C GLY A 45 -4.43 -16.60 8.72
N GLY A 46 -5.52 -16.80 7.99
CA GLY A 46 -6.90 -16.90 8.52
C GLY A 46 -7.60 -15.56 8.76
N GLU A 47 -6.95 -14.41 8.55
CA GLU A 47 -7.56 -13.08 8.72
C GLU A 47 -8.58 -12.78 7.60
N ASN A 48 -9.54 -11.88 7.92
CA ASN A 48 -10.57 -11.40 7.01
C ASN A 48 -10.70 -9.88 7.13
N TYR A 49 -10.37 -9.16 6.04
CA TYR A 49 -10.50 -7.69 5.96
C TYR A 49 -11.90 -7.20 5.58
N GLY A 50 -12.85 -8.12 5.42
CA GLY A 50 -14.29 -7.82 5.41
C GLY A 50 -14.90 -7.33 4.11
N TRP A 51 -14.14 -7.25 3.00
CA TRP A 51 -14.76 -6.94 1.71
C TRP A 51 -15.76 -8.06 1.33
N ASP A 52 -17.01 -7.78 0.94
CA ASP A 52 -17.71 -6.52 0.61
C ASP A 52 -18.65 -6.02 1.74
N LYS A 53 -18.45 -6.46 2.98
CA LYS A 53 -19.27 -6.08 4.14
C LYS A 53 -18.82 -4.76 4.76
N ILE A 54 -17.56 -4.37 4.57
CA ILE A 54 -17.01 -3.07 4.99
C ILE A 54 -16.15 -2.48 3.88
N GLY A 55 -16.23 -1.16 3.69
CA GLY A 55 -15.49 -0.40 2.71
C GLY A 55 -14.38 0.49 3.28
N TRP A 56 -14.08 0.37 4.58
CA TRP A 56 -13.06 1.16 5.29
C TRP A 56 -13.15 2.68 5.02
N GLY A 57 -14.38 3.21 5.03
CA GLY A 57 -14.70 4.60 4.73
C GLY A 57 -14.95 4.91 3.25
N GLY A 58 -14.74 3.96 2.36
CA GLY A 58 -15.07 4.08 0.94
C GLY A 58 -16.54 3.82 0.62
N THR A 59 -16.94 4.19 -0.59
CA THR A 59 -18.27 3.93 -1.17
C THR A 59 -18.14 3.19 -2.49
N ASN A 60 -19.24 2.69 -3.02
CA ASN A 60 -19.30 2.23 -4.41
C ASN A 60 -19.07 3.41 -5.38
N TYR A 61 -18.74 3.14 -6.64
CA TYR A 61 -18.55 4.20 -7.65
C TYR A 61 -19.83 5.02 -7.90
N SER A 62 -20.99 4.42 -7.69
CA SER A 62 -22.31 5.12 -7.70
C SER A 62 -22.53 6.06 -6.51
N GLY A 63 -21.65 6.03 -5.50
CA GLY A 63 -21.82 6.76 -4.24
C GLY A 63 -22.65 6.02 -3.20
N THR A 64 -23.18 4.83 -3.48
CA THR A 64 -23.89 4.00 -2.51
C THR A 64 -22.94 3.42 -1.47
N LYS A 65 -23.46 3.07 -0.31
CA LYS A 65 -22.71 2.44 0.79
C LYS A 65 -22.14 1.07 0.36
N ILE A 66 -21.01 0.71 0.95
CA ILE A 66 -20.48 -0.67 0.94
C ILE A 66 -20.87 -1.28 2.29
N GLY A 67 -21.53 -2.44 2.27
CA GLY A 67 -22.09 -3.03 3.48
C GLY A 67 -23.02 -2.05 4.21
N ASP A 68 -22.84 -1.90 5.49
CA ASP A 68 -23.61 -0.97 6.32
C ASP A 68 -23.12 0.49 6.22
N GLY A 69 -22.04 0.75 5.48
CA GLY A 69 -21.41 2.06 5.29
C GLY A 69 -20.50 2.47 6.44
N GLU A 70 -20.16 1.55 7.29
CA GLU A 70 -19.24 1.77 8.40
C GLU A 70 -17.79 1.99 7.89
N SER A 71 -17.05 2.86 8.59
CA SER A 71 -15.63 3.07 8.36
C SER A 71 -14.72 2.23 9.23
N PHE A 72 -15.30 1.56 10.24
CA PHE A 72 -14.62 0.68 11.18
C PHE A 72 -15.55 -0.49 11.57
N SER A 73 -14.95 -1.65 11.87
CA SER A 73 -15.70 -2.81 12.40
C SER A 73 -14.79 -3.70 13.22
N GLU A 74 -15.22 -4.09 14.39
CA GLU A 74 -14.53 -5.08 15.24
C GLU A 74 -14.68 -6.53 14.72
N LYS A 75 -15.60 -6.78 13.79
CA LYS A 75 -15.84 -8.11 13.21
C LYS A 75 -14.77 -8.51 12.20
N PHE A 76 -14.01 -7.55 11.68
CA PHE A 76 -13.02 -7.75 10.63
C PHE A 76 -11.65 -7.23 11.06
N LYS A 77 -10.62 -7.73 10.44
CA LYS A 77 -9.26 -7.23 10.63
C LYS A 77 -9.17 -5.80 10.12
N SER A 78 -8.82 -4.87 10.98
CA SER A 78 -8.61 -3.48 10.61
C SER A 78 -7.30 -3.30 9.83
N PRO A 79 -7.30 -2.48 8.76
CA PRO A 79 -6.06 -2.04 8.13
C PRO A 79 -5.23 -1.16 9.07
N ILE A 80 -3.92 -1.07 8.80
CA ILE A 80 -3.02 -0.15 9.51
C ILE A 80 -3.34 1.29 9.12
N LEU A 81 -3.63 1.51 7.85
CA LEU A 81 -3.94 2.81 7.28
C LEU A 81 -4.97 2.65 6.17
N SER A 82 -5.97 3.52 6.12
CA SER A 82 -6.91 3.61 5.01
C SER A 82 -6.91 5.01 4.42
N TRP A 83 -7.21 5.09 3.12
CA TRP A 83 -7.25 6.36 2.39
C TRP A 83 -8.65 6.66 1.85
N VAL A 84 -9.18 7.81 2.27
CA VAL A 84 -10.41 8.40 1.73
C VAL A 84 -10.11 9.89 1.50
N PRO A 85 -10.08 10.36 0.26
CA PRO A 85 -10.35 9.65 -1.00
C PRO A 85 -9.28 8.63 -1.37
N SER A 86 -9.61 7.70 -2.30
CA SER A 86 -8.67 6.72 -2.87
C SER A 86 -7.43 7.39 -3.45
N ILE A 87 -6.26 6.84 -3.14
CA ILE A 87 -4.98 7.23 -3.74
C ILE A 87 -4.56 6.28 -4.87
N ALA A 88 -5.24 5.15 -5.02
CA ALA A 88 -4.89 4.04 -5.89
C ALA A 88 -3.44 3.57 -5.67
N PRO A 89 -3.12 3.00 -4.47
CA PRO A 89 -1.78 2.50 -4.19
C PRO A 89 -1.48 1.31 -5.10
N SER A 90 -0.36 1.34 -5.81
CA SER A 90 -0.06 0.32 -6.82
C SER A 90 0.97 -0.69 -6.36
N ASP A 91 1.89 -0.26 -5.51
CA ASP A 91 2.90 -1.16 -4.95
C ASP A 91 3.43 -0.63 -3.63
N LEU A 92 4.21 -1.47 -2.92
CA LEU A 92 4.94 -1.09 -1.72
C LEU A 92 6.23 -1.91 -1.56
N VAL A 93 7.24 -1.29 -0.96
CA VAL A 93 8.47 -1.96 -0.51
C VAL A 93 8.89 -1.43 0.86
N PHE A 94 9.60 -2.25 1.63
CA PHE A 94 10.36 -1.77 2.79
C PHE A 94 11.74 -1.35 2.31
N TYR A 95 12.12 -0.10 2.60
CA TYR A 95 13.43 0.37 2.22
C TYR A 95 14.53 -0.30 3.04
N SER A 96 15.59 -0.70 2.35
CA SER A 96 16.85 -1.16 2.95
C SER A 96 18.00 -0.82 2.02
N GLY A 97 18.94 0.01 2.46
CA GLY A 97 20.07 0.39 1.63
C GLY A 97 20.93 1.49 2.19
N GLU A 98 21.95 1.88 1.42
CA GLU A 98 22.94 2.88 1.82
C GLU A 98 22.69 4.27 1.19
N GLU A 99 21.85 4.36 0.14
CA GLU A 99 21.58 5.61 -0.58
C GLU A 99 20.77 6.59 0.27
N PHE A 100 19.81 6.07 1.08
CA PHE A 100 18.93 6.85 1.97
C PHE A 100 18.95 6.24 3.37
N LEU A 101 20.04 6.42 4.11
CA LEU A 101 20.27 5.74 5.40
C LEU A 101 19.13 5.93 6.40
N ASP A 102 18.55 7.13 6.45
CA ASP A 102 17.46 7.46 7.38
C ASP A 102 16.11 6.81 7.01
N TRP A 103 16.02 6.17 5.84
CA TRP A 103 14.80 5.48 5.39
C TRP A 103 14.79 3.98 5.68
N ASN A 104 15.88 3.45 6.26
CA ASN A 104 15.95 2.01 6.53
C ASN A 104 14.83 1.54 7.48
N GLY A 105 13.99 0.65 6.99
CA GLY A 105 12.81 0.12 7.68
C GLY A 105 11.51 0.83 7.33
N ASP A 106 11.54 1.99 6.63
CA ASP A 106 10.37 2.70 6.17
C ASP A 106 9.69 2.00 5.00
N ILE A 107 8.40 2.29 4.82
CA ILE A 107 7.62 1.78 3.70
C ILE A 107 7.52 2.85 2.61
N LEU A 108 7.87 2.49 1.39
CA LEU A 108 7.61 3.29 0.19
C LEU A 108 6.38 2.75 -0.52
N ILE A 109 5.41 3.63 -0.84
CA ILE A 109 4.17 3.28 -1.52
C ILE A 109 4.00 4.17 -2.76
N THR A 110 3.73 3.54 -3.90
CA THR A 110 3.44 4.25 -5.15
C THR A 110 1.94 4.51 -5.33
N SER A 111 1.59 5.66 -5.93
CA SER A 111 0.22 6.06 -6.20
C SER A 111 -0.01 6.29 -7.70
N LEU A 112 -0.98 5.56 -8.27
CA LEU A 112 -1.42 5.76 -9.65
C LEU A 112 -2.26 7.04 -9.82
N LYS A 113 -3.14 7.32 -8.86
CA LYS A 113 -4.12 8.40 -8.98
C LYS A 113 -3.50 9.77 -8.81
N TYR A 114 -2.67 9.93 -7.78
CA TYR A 114 -2.05 11.22 -7.45
C TYR A 114 -0.59 11.29 -7.86
N LYS A 115 -0.05 10.23 -8.52
CA LYS A 115 1.28 10.20 -9.13
C LYS A 115 2.38 10.61 -8.16
N PHE A 116 2.34 10.07 -6.95
CA PHE A 116 3.32 10.36 -5.92
C PHE A 116 4.02 9.10 -5.40
N LEU A 117 5.21 9.27 -4.85
CA LEU A 117 5.85 8.32 -3.94
C LEU A 117 5.59 8.79 -2.51
N LEU A 118 4.94 7.93 -1.73
CA LEU A 118 4.68 8.14 -0.30
C LEU A 118 5.70 7.34 0.50
N LYS A 119 6.38 7.98 1.43
CA LYS A 119 7.17 7.33 2.48
C LYS A 119 6.36 7.31 3.78
N LEU A 120 6.31 6.17 4.43
CA LEU A 120 5.76 6.00 5.78
C LEU A 120 6.92 5.65 6.70
N GLU A 121 7.21 6.54 7.64
CA GLU A 121 8.21 6.31 8.67
C GLU A 121 7.67 5.34 9.72
N ILE A 122 8.45 4.28 10.02
CA ILE A 122 8.04 3.21 10.93
C ILE A 122 8.96 3.20 12.15
N ASP A 123 8.38 3.40 13.33
CA ASP A 123 9.06 3.12 14.60
C ASP A 123 8.29 2.05 15.38
N LYS A 124 8.99 1.00 15.83
CA LYS A 124 8.43 -0.12 16.62
C LYS A 124 7.17 -0.76 16.01
N GLY A 125 7.06 -0.72 14.67
CA GLY A 125 5.93 -1.30 13.92
C GLY A 125 4.71 -0.39 13.80
N GLU A 126 4.82 0.86 14.22
CA GLU A 126 3.79 1.88 14.06
C GLU A 126 4.22 2.96 13.06
N ILE A 127 3.27 3.53 12.34
CA ILE A 127 3.52 4.65 11.43
C ILE A 127 3.59 5.92 12.30
N ILE A 128 4.76 6.57 12.33
CA ILE A 128 5.00 7.80 13.11
C ILE A 128 4.99 9.05 12.24
N ASP A 129 5.29 8.93 10.94
CA ASP A 129 5.21 10.04 9.99
C ASP A 129 4.86 9.58 8.57
N LYS A 130 4.41 10.54 7.73
CA LYS A 130 3.99 10.35 6.35
C LYS A 130 4.49 11.48 5.49
N GLU A 131 5.36 11.18 4.53
CA GLU A 131 5.98 12.18 3.66
C GLU A 131 5.73 11.84 2.19
N ILE A 132 5.32 12.83 1.38
CA ILE A 132 5.29 12.71 -0.07
C ILE A 132 6.66 13.17 -0.60
N ILE A 133 7.45 12.22 -1.11
CA ILE A 133 8.82 12.48 -1.59
C ILE A 133 8.79 13.30 -2.87
N PHE A 134 7.89 12.98 -3.79
CA PHE A 134 7.60 13.77 -4.99
C PHE A 134 6.18 13.47 -5.50
N LYS A 135 5.64 14.38 -6.33
CA LYS A 135 4.29 14.28 -6.87
C LYS A 135 4.19 14.93 -8.24
N ASP A 136 3.51 14.26 -9.20
CA ASP A 136 3.25 14.71 -10.57
C ASP A 136 4.51 15.00 -11.43
N GLU A 137 5.69 14.51 -11.03
CA GLU A 137 6.96 14.79 -11.72
C GLU A 137 7.28 13.79 -12.83
N ILE A 138 6.97 12.51 -12.63
CA ILE A 138 7.36 11.43 -13.55
C ILE A 138 6.17 10.63 -14.11
N GLY A 139 4.94 11.02 -13.78
CA GLY A 139 3.71 10.36 -14.25
C GLY A 139 3.12 9.37 -13.24
N ARG A 140 2.26 8.47 -13.70
CA ARG A 140 1.58 7.47 -12.85
C ARG A 140 2.58 6.41 -12.39
N LEU A 141 2.77 6.27 -11.09
CA LEU A 141 3.69 5.29 -10.52
C LEU A 141 3.01 3.93 -10.42
N ARG A 142 3.56 2.92 -11.10
CA ARG A 142 2.99 1.57 -11.14
C ARG A 142 3.62 0.63 -10.12
N ASP A 143 4.94 0.72 -9.96
CA ASP A 143 5.72 -0.26 -9.23
C ASP A 143 6.97 0.40 -8.65
N VAL A 144 7.49 -0.11 -7.56
CA VAL A 144 8.74 0.34 -6.93
C VAL A 144 9.51 -0.87 -6.43
N ASP A 145 10.80 -0.91 -6.71
CA ASP A 145 11.69 -1.97 -6.23
C ASP A 145 13.05 -1.41 -5.81
N ILE A 146 13.77 -2.18 -5.01
CA ILE A 146 15.06 -1.82 -4.44
C ILE A 146 16.06 -2.92 -4.75
N ASN A 147 17.16 -2.57 -5.39
CA ASN A 147 18.20 -3.55 -5.66
C ASN A 147 19.09 -3.80 -4.42
N SER A 148 20.03 -4.75 -4.55
CA SER A 148 20.95 -5.13 -3.47
C SER A 148 21.89 -4.02 -2.99
N LYS A 149 21.96 -2.88 -3.70
CA LYS A 149 22.74 -1.69 -3.31
C LYS A 149 21.89 -0.62 -2.63
N GLY A 150 20.58 -0.85 -2.45
CA GLY A 150 19.65 0.14 -1.92
C GLY A 150 19.21 1.20 -2.93
N GLU A 151 19.48 1.00 -4.21
CA GLU A 151 19.02 1.91 -5.26
C GLU A 151 17.53 1.65 -5.53
N ILE A 152 16.73 2.73 -5.54
CA ILE A 152 15.28 2.68 -5.74
C ILE A 152 14.96 2.85 -7.23
N PHE A 153 14.18 1.93 -7.77
CA PHE A 153 13.68 1.97 -9.15
C PHE A 153 12.16 2.06 -9.15
N ILE A 154 11.61 2.87 -10.05
CA ILE A 154 10.18 3.12 -10.17
C ILE A 154 9.77 2.94 -11.62
N ILE A 155 8.70 2.18 -11.84
CA ILE A 155 8.08 2.00 -13.16
C ILE A 155 6.86 2.88 -13.27
N THR A 156 6.72 3.59 -14.39
CA THR A 156 5.53 4.40 -14.67
C THR A 156 4.56 3.68 -15.60
N ASP A 157 3.27 4.06 -15.52
CA ASP A 157 2.14 3.55 -16.32
C ASP A 157 1.55 4.70 -17.15
N GLU A 158 2.25 5.04 -18.23
CA GLU A 158 1.91 6.12 -19.16
C GLU A 158 2.00 5.63 -20.61
N LYS A 159 1.49 6.40 -21.59
CA LYS A 159 1.69 6.06 -23.02
C LYS A 159 3.16 5.96 -23.42
N LYS A 160 4.02 6.73 -22.75
CA LYS A 160 5.47 6.68 -22.85
C LYS A 160 6.02 6.41 -21.46
N SER A 161 5.97 5.15 -21.05
CA SER A 161 6.46 4.72 -19.75
C SER A 161 7.99 4.68 -19.69
N ALA A 162 8.53 4.75 -18.48
CA ALA A 162 9.97 4.66 -18.22
C ALA A 162 10.21 3.90 -16.92
N ILE A 163 11.45 3.46 -16.76
CA ILE A 163 12.02 3.04 -15.49
C ILE A 163 12.86 4.20 -14.98
N TRP A 164 12.53 4.68 -13.81
CA TRP A 164 13.20 5.81 -13.15
C TRP A 164 14.06 5.30 -12.02
N LYS A 165 15.21 5.91 -11.80
CA LYS A 165 16.05 5.69 -10.62
C LYS A 165 16.01 6.93 -9.74
N LEU A 166 15.58 6.75 -8.49
CA LEU A 166 15.65 7.80 -7.48
C LEU A 166 17.09 7.93 -6.97
N LYS A 167 17.57 9.16 -6.80
CA LYS A 167 18.87 9.46 -6.24
C LYS A 167 18.75 10.49 -5.12
N SER A 168 19.60 10.38 -4.11
CA SER A 168 19.73 11.42 -3.11
C SER A 168 20.37 12.68 -3.74
N ASN A 169 19.92 13.86 -3.30
CA ASN A 169 20.50 15.15 -3.69
C ASN A 169 21.72 15.51 -2.83
N THR A 170 22.42 14.54 -2.27
CA THR A 170 23.68 14.82 -1.56
C THR A 170 24.75 15.23 -2.56
N ASN A 171 25.01 16.56 -2.63
CA ASN A 171 26.20 17.13 -3.23
C ASN A 171 27.44 16.81 -2.38
#